data_64df9988e512f14bbbc7f8208eca83b7
#
_entry.id   64df9988e512f14bbbc7f8208eca83b7
#
_cell.length_a   1.000
_cell.length_b   1.000
_cell.length_c   1.000
_cell.angle_alpha   90.00
_cell.angle_beta   90.00
_cell.angle_gamma   90.00
#
_symmetry.space_group_name_H-M   'P 1'
#
loop_
_entity.id
_entity.type
_entity.pdbx_description
1 polymer ?
#
loop_
_entity_poly.entity_id
_entity_poly.type
_entity_poly.pdbx_seq_one_letter_code
_entity_poly.pdbx_strand_id
1 'polypeptide(L)'
;MLEQKLNELEQSDIYPFHMPGHKRAFLPFANPYAIDITEIEGFDNLHHATGILQEAQQKAADLYGAKKTYYLVNGSTCGLLAAISAAVPRGEKILMARNCHKAVYHAMYLRQLVPVYLYPEDTAYGIQGQVTPQMVRKQLEQTPDIRAVVITSPTYDGVVSDIKNIADIVHAYGIPLIVDEAHGAHFGFSPEFPENATRLGADAVIMSVHKTLPAFTQTALLHLCSDRIAEKKVAQFLGIYETSSPSYLLMAGIEKSLQIIEKDREMLFAAYSRRLAEFRDKTKNLKTLQVLQPSDFSKQEAFSFDPGKLLILTGNSMSGQALQEILLREYGLQMEMASGNYVVAMTSIMDTDEGFARLSDALECIDGTVRKKEETGVISPREIYREQKTVMTIDQALDAEQKTVRLEEAAGAVSGDYVYLYPPGIPVLVPGEAIDVQTAETIRHCIRLGLEVEGLPDLTCINVVK
;
A
#
# COMPACT_ATOMS: atom_id res chain seq x y z
N MET A 1 -26.40 -13.51 7.39
CA MET A 1 -25.53 -13.58 6.17
C MET A 1 -24.11 -13.17 6.46
N LEU A 2 -23.77 -11.88 6.68
CA LEU A 2 -22.38 -11.48 6.95
C LEU A 2 -21.87 -12.01 8.30
N GLU A 3 -22.60 -11.79 9.38
CA GLU A 3 -22.29 -12.26 10.73
C GLU A 3 -22.04 -13.78 10.76
N GLN A 4 -22.94 -14.56 10.12
CA GLN A 4 -22.78 -16.00 10.02
C GLN A 4 -21.47 -16.38 9.33
N LYS A 5 -21.12 -15.73 8.21
CA LYS A 5 -19.87 -16.01 7.49
C LYS A 5 -18.64 -15.60 8.29
N LEU A 6 -18.70 -14.52 9.07
CA LEU A 6 -17.61 -14.14 9.98
C LEU A 6 -17.42 -15.16 11.11
N ASN A 7 -18.51 -15.68 11.67
CA ASN A 7 -18.46 -16.74 12.67
C ASN A 7 -17.92 -18.05 12.09
N GLU A 8 -18.33 -18.42 10.88
CA GLU A 8 -17.78 -19.58 10.16
C GLU A 8 -16.27 -19.42 9.91
N LEU A 9 -15.82 -18.22 9.51
CA LEU A 9 -14.41 -17.91 9.34
C LEU A 9 -13.63 -17.99 10.67
N GLU A 10 -14.18 -17.44 11.76
CA GLU A 10 -13.58 -17.52 13.10
C GLU A 10 -13.35 -18.96 13.54
N GLN A 11 -14.32 -19.84 13.27
CA GLN A 11 -14.28 -21.27 13.64
C GLN A 11 -13.47 -22.11 12.63
N SER A 12 -13.05 -21.56 11.52
CA SER A 12 -12.32 -22.28 10.48
C SER A 12 -10.84 -22.47 10.84
N ASP A 13 -10.22 -23.50 10.26
CA ASP A 13 -8.77 -23.74 10.33
C ASP A 13 -7.98 -22.96 9.25
N ILE A 14 -8.62 -22.00 8.57
CA ILE A 14 -7.94 -21.19 7.55
C ILE A 14 -6.93 -20.25 8.20
N TYR A 15 -5.64 -20.37 7.84
CA TYR A 15 -4.57 -19.52 8.34
C TYR A 15 -4.45 -18.23 7.51
N PRO A 16 -4.40 -17.03 8.15
CA PRO A 16 -4.49 -15.74 7.45
C PRO A 16 -3.11 -15.17 7.09
N PHE A 17 -2.58 -15.47 5.91
CA PHE A 17 -1.44 -14.77 5.34
C PHE A 17 -1.85 -13.48 4.61
N HIS A 18 -2.86 -12.80 5.17
CA HIS A 18 -3.41 -11.53 4.68
C HIS A 18 -3.58 -10.51 5.81
N MET A 19 -3.91 -9.26 5.47
CA MET A 19 -4.33 -8.25 6.46
C MET A 19 -5.64 -8.66 7.15
N PRO A 20 -5.88 -8.29 8.42
CA PRO A 20 -5.07 -7.42 9.28
C PRO A 20 -3.87 -8.12 9.94
N GLY A 21 -2.90 -7.29 10.39
CA GLY A 21 -1.67 -7.78 11.03
C GLY A 21 -1.84 -8.48 12.38
N HIS A 22 -3.01 -8.40 13.02
CA HIS A 22 -3.31 -9.17 14.25
C HIS A 22 -3.49 -10.67 14.00
N LYS A 23 -3.60 -11.12 12.77
CA LYS A 23 -3.66 -12.55 12.37
C LYS A 23 -4.73 -13.36 13.08
N ARG A 24 -5.85 -12.74 13.44
CA ARG A 24 -6.92 -13.34 14.28
C ARG A 24 -6.41 -13.91 15.63
N ALA A 25 -5.21 -13.48 16.08
CA ALA A 25 -4.67 -13.84 17.38
C ALA A 25 -5.59 -13.34 18.50
N PHE A 26 -5.69 -14.12 19.57
CA PHE A 26 -6.40 -13.67 20.76
C PHE A 26 -5.60 -12.54 21.43
N LEU A 27 -6.14 -11.35 21.38
CA LEU A 27 -5.62 -10.19 22.10
C LEU A 27 -6.64 -9.77 23.14
N PRO A 28 -6.24 -9.58 24.42
CA PRO A 28 -7.17 -9.15 25.44
C PRO A 28 -7.69 -7.75 25.14
N PHE A 29 -8.98 -7.67 24.86
CA PHE A 29 -9.70 -6.42 24.58
C PHE A 29 -11.02 -6.44 25.33
N ALA A 30 -11.48 -5.27 25.79
CA ALA A 30 -12.75 -5.14 26.46
C ALA A 30 -13.92 -5.47 25.52
N ASN A 31 -15.08 -5.85 26.10
CA ASN A 31 -16.28 -5.99 25.29
C ASN A 31 -16.53 -4.72 24.48
N PRO A 32 -16.56 -4.79 23.13
CA PRO A 32 -16.71 -3.62 22.27
C PRO A 32 -17.91 -2.74 22.65
N TYR A 33 -19.06 -3.33 22.89
CA TYR A 33 -20.26 -2.58 23.27
C TYR A 33 -20.15 -1.84 24.61
N ALA A 34 -19.29 -2.31 25.52
CA ALA A 34 -19.12 -1.69 26.83
C ALA A 34 -18.20 -0.46 26.80
N ILE A 35 -17.41 -0.30 25.73
CA ILE A 35 -16.43 0.79 25.57
C ILE A 35 -16.65 1.61 24.29
N ASP A 36 -17.74 1.34 23.55
CA ASP A 36 -18.11 2.15 22.39
C ASP A 36 -18.86 3.42 22.86
N ILE A 37 -18.16 4.53 22.75
CA ILE A 37 -18.62 5.85 23.21
C ILE A 37 -18.38 6.91 22.14
N THR A 38 -18.91 8.10 22.35
CA THR A 38 -18.55 9.32 21.64
C THR A 38 -17.71 10.23 22.54
N GLU A 39 -17.58 11.52 22.19
CA GLU A 39 -16.86 12.55 22.96
C GLU A 39 -17.64 12.93 24.23
N ILE A 40 -17.55 12.11 25.26
CA ILE A 40 -18.13 12.38 26.58
C ILE A 40 -17.09 12.96 27.52
N GLU A 41 -17.54 13.55 28.62
CA GLU A 41 -16.66 14.15 29.65
C GLU A 41 -15.61 13.14 30.16
N GLY A 42 -14.35 13.54 30.17
CA GLY A 42 -13.21 12.71 30.59
C GLY A 42 -12.55 11.88 29.48
N PHE A 43 -13.09 11.87 28.24
CA PHE A 43 -12.55 11.03 27.15
C PHE A 43 -11.93 11.81 25.98
N ASP A 44 -11.84 13.14 26.08
CA ASP A 44 -11.21 14.02 25.09
C ASP A 44 -11.98 14.03 23.73
N ASN A 45 -11.45 14.75 22.73
CA ASN A 45 -12.00 14.84 21.38
C ASN A 45 -10.87 14.71 20.37
N LEU A 46 -10.96 13.77 19.42
CA LEU A 46 -9.88 13.48 18.47
C LEU A 46 -9.48 14.73 17.65
N HIS A 47 -10.45 15.54 17.22
CA HIS A 47 -10.20 16.74 16.41
C HIS A 47 -9.69 17.95 17.22
N HIS A 48 -9.82 17.90 18.54
CA HIS A 48 -9.42 18.95 19.48
C HIS A 48 -8.74 18.33 20.72
N ALA A 49 -7.85 17.38 20.50
CA ALA A 49 -7.19 16.63 21.55
C ALA A 49 -6.37 17.55 22.50
N THR A 50 -6.71 17.52 23.77
CA THR A 50 -6.08 18.33 24.84
C THR A 50 -5.79 17.51 26.10
N GLY A 51 -6.19 16.24 26.15
CA GLY A 51 -6.08 15.31 27.26
C GLY A 51 -5.50 13.97 26.86
N ILE A 52 -6.22 12.89 27.17
CA ILE A 52 -5.77 11.51 26.97
C ILE A 52 -5.42 11.17 25.53
N LEU A 53 -6.15 11.71 24.55
CA LEU A 53 -5.84 11.48 23.13
C LEU A 53 -4.62 12.27 22.69
N GLN A 54 -4.41 13.48 23.22
CA GLN A 54 -3.18 14.22 22.98
C GLN A 54 -1.96 13.46 23.51
N GLU A 55 -2.05 12.93 24.74
CA GLU A 55 -0.96 12.13 25.34
C GLU A 55 -0.69 10.85 24.56
N ALA A 56 -1.73 10.14 24.14
CA ALA A 56 -1.61 8.92 23.34
C ALA A 56 -0.95 9.19 21.97
N GLN A 57 -1.36 10.26 21.30
CA GLN A 57 -0.76 10.68 20.03
C GLN A 57 0.69 11.15 20.18
N GLN A 58 1.05 11.79 21.33
CA GLN A 58 2.42 12.16 21.60
C GLN A 58 3.30 10.93 21.85
N LYS A 59 2.83 9.93 22.59
CA LYS A 59 3.55 8.65 22.76
C LYS A 59 3.79 7.96 21.42
N ALA A 60 2.80 7.98 20.52
CA ALA A 60 2.98 7.47 19.17
C ALA A 60 4.04 8.25 18.38
N ALA A 61 4.06 9.59 18.51
CA ALA A 61 5.08 10.43 17.89
C ALA A 61 6.49 10.09 18.41
N ASP A 62 6.64 9.95 19.73
CA ASP A 62 7.93 9.60 20.36
C ASP A 62 8.41 8.21 19.92
N LEU A 63 7.50 7.23 19.82
CA LEU A 63 7.81 5.87 19.41
C LEU A 63 8.37 5.81 17.98
N TYR A 64 7.78 6.57 17.06
CA TYR A 64 8.21 6.63 15.65
C TYR A 64 9.28 7.71 15.38
N GLY A 65 9.60 8.57 16.35
CA GLY A 65 10.54 9.68 16.16
C GLY A 65 9.97 10.81 15.31
N ALA A 66 8.65 10.99 15.33
CA ALA A 66 7.96 12.09 14.65
C ALA A 66 7.82 13.31 15.58
N LYS A 67 7.64 14.50 14.99
CA LYS A 67 7.35 15.73 15.73
C LYS A 67 5.94 15.72 16.32
N LYS A 68 4.98 15.22 15.56
CA LYS A 68 3.57 15.06 15.94
C LYS A 68 2.94 13.89 15.21
N THR A 69 2.02 13.22 15.88
CA THR A 69 1.23 12.12 15.28
C THR A 69 -0.24 12.39 15.47
N TYR A 70 -1.04 12.03 14.46
CA TYR A 70 -2.49 12.00 14.51
C TYR A 70 -2.98 10.56 14.38
N TYR A 71 -3.90 10.15 15.24
CA TYR A 71 -4.65 8.90 15.06
C TYR A 71 -5.67 9.09 13.94
N LEU A 72 -5.82 8.08 13.10
CA LEU A 72 -6.75 8.07 11.98
C LEU A 72 -7.69 6.86 12.12
N VAL A 73 -8.97 7.13 12.08
CA VAL A 73 -10.03 6.10 12.12
C VAL A 73 -10.75 5.94 10.77
N ASN A 74 -10.39 6.74 9.76
CA ASN A 74 -10.83 6.59 8.38
C ASN A 74 -9.72 6.05 7.46
N GLY A 75 -8.74 5.34 8.04
CA GLY A 75 -7.63 4.71 7.34
C GLY A 75 -6.58 5.68 6.82
N SER A 76 -5.53 5.14 6.21
CA SER A 76 -4.48 5.93 5.55
C SER A 76 -5.02 6.80 4.41
N THR A 77 -6.16 6.47 3.83
CA THR A 77 -6.85 7.29 2.82
C THR A 77 -7.08 8.71 3.33
N CYS A 78 -7.66 8.85 4.53
CA CYS A 78 -7.88 10.15 5.16
C CYS A 78 -6.57 10.91 5.39
N GLY A 79 -5.54 10.23 5.90
CA GLY A 79 -4.23 10.81 6.15
C GLY A 79 -3.54 11.32 4.87
N LEU A 80 -3.57 10.55 3.79
CA LEU A 80 -3.03 10.97 2.49
C LEU A 80 -3.76 12.18 1.92
N LEU A 81 -5.10 12.16 1.95
CA LEU A 81 -5.91 13.30 1.53
C LEU A 81 -5.58 14.56 2.33
N ALA A 82 -5.45 14.45 3.65
CA ALA A 82 -5.16 15.58 4.54
C ALA A 82 -3.74 16.11 4.34
N ALA A 83 -2.73 15.24 4.29
CA ALA A 83 -1.33 15.63 4.11
C ALA A 83 -1.11 16.34 2.75
N ILE A 84 -1.62 15.76 1.66
CA ILE A 84 -1.51 16.35 0.31
C ILE A 84 -2.25 17.69 0.25
N SER A 85 -3.47 17.75 0.78
CA SER A 85 -4.27 18.99 0.78
C SER A 85 -3.64 20.11 1.61
N ALA A 86 -2.92 19.76 2.68
CA ALA A 86 -2.19 20.72 3.50
C ALA A 86 -0.89 21.22 2.85
N ALA A 87 -0.22 20.33 2.12
CA ALA A 87 1.08 20.60 1.49
C ALA A 87 0.94 21.38 0.16
N VAL A 88 -0.11 21.10 -0.63
CA VAL A 88 -0.23 21.61 -2.00
C VAL A 88 -1.44 22.51 -2.13
N PRO A 89 -1.27 23.79 -2.52
CA PRO A 89 -2.39 24.67 -2.82
C PRO A 89 -3.23 24.13 -4.00
N ARG A 90 -4.52 24.48 -4.00
CA ARG A 90 -5.45 24.05 -5.06
C ARG A 90 -4.96 24.52 -6.43
N GLY A 91 -5.01 23.63 -7.43
CA GLY A 91 -4.64 23.90 -8.81
C GLY A 91 -3.13 23.83 -9.11
N GLU A 92 -2.30 23.61 -8.09
CA GLU A 92 -0.85 23.58 -8.25
C GLU A 92 -0.32 22.18 -8.65
N LYS A 93 0.96 22.12 -9.03
CA LYS A 93 1.63 20.88 -9.47
C LYS A 93 2.15 20.06 -8.29
N ILE A 94 2.05 18.74 -8.41
CA ILE A 94 2.61 17.77 -7.48
C ILE A 94 3.37 16.69 -8.24
N LEU A 95 4.54 16.30 -7.73
CA LEU A 95 5.30 15.16 -8.25
C LEU A 95 4.90 13.92 -7.47
N MET A 96 4.41 12.89 -8.15
CA MET A 96 3.93 11.67 -7.49
C MET A 96 4.36 10.40 -8.22
N ALA A 97 4.60 9.34 -7.47
CA ALA A 97 4.86 8.04 -8.06
C ALA A 97 3.61 7.50 -8.78
N ARG A 98 3.79 6.93 -9.97
CA ARG A 98 2.68 6.40 -10.78
C ARG A 98 1.99 5.21 -10.09
N ASN A 99 2.70 4.51 -9.23
CA ASN A 99 2.20 3.39 -8.42
C ASN A 99 1.61 3.82 -7.07
N CYS A 100 1.30 5.09 -6.86
CA CYS A 100 0.59 5.52 -5.67
C CYS A 100 -0.80 4.88 -5.58
N HIS A 101 -1.23 4.65 -4.33
CA HIS A 101 -2.58 4.20 -4.03
C HIS A 101 -3.64 5.21 -4.54
N LYS A 102 -4.82 4.71 -4.92
CA LYS A 102 -5.94 5.53 -5.43
C LYS A 102 -6.29 6.76 -4.57
N ALA A 103 -6.02 6.72 -3.26
CA ALA A 103 -6.23 7.88 -2.38
C ALA A 103 -5.41 9.12 -2.81
N VAL A 104 -4.19 8.93 -3.34
CA VAL A 104 -3.38 10.04 -3.86
C VAL A 104 -4.03 10.64 -5.10
N TYR A 105 -4.55 9.81 -5.99
CA TYR A 105 -5.29 10.26 -7.18
C TYR A 105 -6.62 10.96 -6.81
N HIS A 106 -7.30 10.51 -5.75
CA HIS A 106 -8.47 11.21 -5.24
C HIS A 106 -8.12 12.62 -4.71
N ALA A 107 -6.93 12.80 -4.11
CA ALA A 107 -6.46 14.12 -3.73
C ALA A 107 -6.25 15.03 -4.97
N MET A 108 -5.79 14.47 -6.10
CA MET A 108 -5.69 15.25 -7.35
C MET A 108 -7.05 15.78 -7.78
N TYR A 109 -8.07 14.93 -7.78
CA TYR A 109 -9.45 15.35 -8.09
C TYR A 109 -9.95 16.42 -7.11
N LEU A 110 -9.96 16.12 -5.81
CA LEU A 110 -10.54 16.97 -4.77
C LEU A 110 -9.86 18.35 -4.68
N ARG A 111 -8.56 18.41 -4.98
CA ARG A 111 -7.76 19.64 -4.93
C ARG A 111 -7.47 20.24 -6.30
N GLN A 112 -7.97 19.64 -7.40
CA GLN A 112 -7.72 20.04 -8.78
C GLN A 112 -6.21 20.17 -9.08
N LEU A 113 -5.40 19.24 -8.53
CA LEU A 113 -3.95 19.27 -8.69
C LEU A 113 -3.53 18.76 -10.06
N VAL A 114 -2.40 19.26 -10.53
CA VAL A 114 -1.77 18.82 -11.78
C VAL A 114 -0.68 17.79 -11.44
N PRO A 115 -0.94 16.48 -11.66
CA PRO A 115 0.04 15.45 -11.37
C PRO A 115 1.19 15.46 -12.38
N VAL A 116 2.40 15.32 -11.87
CA VAL A 116 3.61 14.98 -12.64
C VAL A 116 4.07 13.63 -12.15
N TYR A 117 4.30 12.68 -13.06
CA TYR A 117 4.50 11.29 -12.66
C TYR A 117 5.97 10.87 -12.62
N LEU A 118 6.30 10.07 -11.59
CA LEU A 118 7.52 9.27 -11.52
C LEU A 118 7.13 7.82 -11.82
N TYR A 119 7.76 7.23 -12.80
CA TYR A 119 7.56 5.83 -13.16
C TYR A 119 8.61 4.99 -12.45
N PRO A 120 8.23 4.12 -11.48
CA PRO A 120 9.19 3.27 -10.78
C PRO A 120 10.01 2.40 -11.73
N GLU A 121 11.17 1.94 -11.26
CA GLU A 121 11.97 0.97 -12.00
C GLU A 121 11.21 -0.35 -12.21
N ASP A 122 11.54 -1.08 -13.25
CA ASP A 122 11.08 -2.46 -13.44
C ASP A 122 11.98 -3.42 -12.66
N THR A 123 11.41 -4.57 -12.28
CA THR A 123 12.19 -5.69 -11.75
C THR A 123 12.15 -6.88 -12.69
N ALA A 124 13.11 -7.78 -12.55
CA ALA A 124 13.13 -9.04 -13.29
C ALA A 124 11.96 -9.98 -12.96
N TYR A 125 11.18 -9.67 -11.93
CA TYR A 125 10.15 -10.55 -11.37
C TYR A 125 8.72 -10.14 -11.72
N GLY A 126 8.54 -9.12 -12.56
CA GLY A 126 7.22 -8.62 -12.95
C GLY A 126 6.51 -7.81 -11.85
N ILE A 127 7.25 -7.31 -10.86
CA ILE A 127 6.77 -6.36 -9.86
C ILE A 127 7.42 -4.99 -10.09
N GLN A 128 6.79 -3.94 -9.56
CA GLN A 128 7.35 -2.59 -9.65
C GLN A 128 8.50 -2.40 -8.64
N GLY A 129 9.59 -1.84 -9.12
CA GLY A 129 10.75 -1.50 -8.32
C GLY A 129 10.60 -0.16 -7.58
N GLN A 130 11.73 0.39 -7.17
CA GLN A 130 11.79 1.64 -6.43
C GLN A 130 11.64 2.88 -7.31
N VAL A 131 11.28 4.00 -6.68
CA VAL A 131 11.53 5.34 -7.18
C VAL A 131 12.95 5.74 -6.75
N THR A 132 13.85 6.00 -7.71
CA THR A 132 15.23 6.36 -7.38
C THR A 132 15.40 7.86 -7.10
N PRO A 133 16.41 8.25 -6.29
CA PRO A 133 16.77 9.66 -6.09
C PRO A 133 17.04 10.40 -7.41
N GLN A 134 17.64 9.73 -8.39
CA GLN A 134 17.97 10.28 -9.71
C GLN A 134 16.71 10.62 -10.51
N MET A 135 15.67 9.78 -10.46
CA MET A 135 14.38 10.06 -11.11
C MET A 135 13.74 11.33 -10.52
N VAL A 136 13.74 11.44 -9.20
CA VAL A 136 13.18 12.61 -8.49
C VAL A 136 13.93 13.88 -8.89
N ARG A 137 15.27 13.85 -8.83
CA ARG A 137 16.12 15.00 -9.24
C ARG A 137 15.83 15.41 -10.67
N LYS A 138 15.89 14.48 -11.62
CA LYS A 138 15.66 14.74 -13.03
C LYS A 138 14.29 15.41 -13.27
N GLN A 139 13.25 14.90 -12.60
CA GLN A 139 11.91 15.43 -12.80
C GLN A 139 11.73 16.82 -12.18
N LEU A 140 12.34 17.08 -11.02
CA LEU A 140 12.34 18.43 -10.40
C LEU A 140 13.13 19.45 -11.24
N GLU A 141 14.22 19.05 -11.88
CA GLU A 141 14.98 19.89 -12.82
C GLU A 141 14.18 20.23 -14.09
N GLN A 142 13.39 19.28 -14.59
CA GLN A 142 12.61 19.43 -15.82
C GLN A 142 11.27 20.15 -15.64
N THR A 143 10.71 20.08 -14.44
CA THR A 143 9.38 20.62 -14.17
C THR A 143 9.43 21.64 -13.03
N PRO A 144 9.39 22.93 -13.35
CA PRO A 144 9.32 23.99 -12.33
C PRO A 144 7.95 23.98 -11.63
N ASP A 145 7.88 24.65 -10.48
CA ASP A 145 6.66 24.93 -9.72
C ASP A 145 5.99 23.70 -9.06
N ILE A 146 6.71 22.58 -8.93
CA ILE A 146 6.26 21.46 -8.09
C ILE A 146 6.22 21.91 -6.62
N ARG A 147 5.12 21.60 -5.92
CA ARG A 147 4.89 22.04 -4.52
C ARG A 147 5.14 20.96 -3.48
N ALA A 148 5.09 19.71 -3.87
CA ALA A 148 5.40 18.57 -3.00
C ALA A 148 5.77 17.35 -3.83
N VAL A 149 6.43 16.39 -3.20
CA VAL A 149 6.68 15.05 -3.74
C VAL A 149 5.92 14.02 -2.91
N VAL A 150 5.24 13.07 -3.56
CA VAL A 150 4.55 11.94 -2.91
C VAL A 150 5.05 10.63 -3.51
N ILE A 151 5.52 9.73 -2.66
CA ILE A 151 5.95 8.39 -3.07
C ILE A 151 5.36 7.33 -2.14
N THR A 152 5.21 6.10 -2.65
CA THR A 152 4.81 4.92 -1.88
C THR A 152 6.05 4.09 -1.58
N SER A 153 6.37 3.92 -0.29
CA SER A 153 7.48 3.11 0.18
C SER A 153 7.21 2.60 1.60
N PRO A 154 7.12 1.27 1.81
CA PRO A 154 7.29 0.23 0.80
C PRO A 154 6.14 0.16 -0.19
N THR A 155 6.40 -0.43 -1.36
CA THR A 155 5.35 -0.83 -2.30
C THR A 155 4.50 -1.95 -1.70
N TYR A 156 3.39 -2.29 -2.35
CA TYR A 156 2.54 -3.40 -1.93
C TYR A 156 3.33 -4.73 -1.85
N ASP A 157 4.24 -4.92 -2.80
CA ASP A 157 5.11 -6.10 -2.89
C ASP A 157 6.29 -6.08 -1.91
N GLY A 158 6.57 -4.96 -1.28
CA GLY A 158 7.61 -4.81 -0.26
C GLY A 158 8.89 -4.10 -0.71
N VAL A 159 8.94 -3.55 -1.91
CA VAL A 159 10.10 -2.78 -2.39
C VAL A 159 10.20 -1.43 -1.68
N VAL A 160 11.37 -1.11 -1.16
CA VAL A 160 11.65 0.13 -0.41
C VAL A 160 12.56 1.04 -1.23
N SER A 161 12.20 2.33 -1.32
CA SER A 161 12.98 3.39 -1.97
C SER A 161 13.99 4.03 -1.02
N ASP A 162 15.02 4.68 -1.55
CA ASP A 162 16.02 5.42 -0.79
C ASP A 162 15.47 6.77 -0.30
N ILE A 163 14.62 6.71 0.74
CA ILE A 163 13.90 7.86 1.29
C ILE A 163 14.87 8.97 1.74
N LYS A 164 16.00 8.61 2.35
CA LYS A 164 16.97 9.59 2.86
C LYS A 164 17.51 10.48 1.73
N ASN A 165 18.01 9.87 0.68
CA ASN A 165 18.57 10.62 -0.45
C ASN A 165 17.47 11.33 -1.25
N ILE A 166 16.26 10.78 -1.34
CA ILE A 166 15.11 11.45 -1.93
C ILE A 166 14.74 12.70 -1.13
N ALA A 167 14.66 12.61 0.20
CA ALA A 167 14.37 13.75 1.08
C ALA A 167 15.41 14.87 0.92
N ASP A 168 16.70 14.53 0.90
CA ASP A 168 17.77 15.53 0.72
C ASP A 168 17.64 16.27 -0.62
N ILE A 169 17.26 15.58 -1.70
CA ILE A 169 16.99 16.19 -2.99
C ILE A 169 15.76 17.10 -2.93
N VAL A 170 14.64 16.60 -2.43
CA VAL A 170 13.37 17.34 -2.36
C VAL A 170 13.52 18.60 -1.53
N HIS A 171 14.23 18.50 -0.41
CA HIS A 171 14.50 19.64 0.48
C HIS A 171 15.42 20.71 -0.15
N ALA A 172 16.31 20.32 -1.06
CA ALA A 172 17.12 21.30 -1.81
C ALA A 172 16.28 22.23 -2.70
N TYR A 173 15.07 21.80 -3.09
CA TYR A 173 14.07 22.61 -3.79
C TYR A 173 13.11 23.35 -2.85
N GLY A 174 13.27 23.20 -1.52
CA GLY A 174 12.45 23.88 -0.51
C GLY A 174 11.01 23.36 -0.38
N ILE A 175 10.71 22.18 -0.93
CA ILE A 175 9.38 21.56 -0.93
C ILE A 175 9.32 20.34 -0.01
N PRO A 176 8.13 19.91 0.48
CA PRO A 176 7.98 18.74 1.35
C PRO A 176 7.95 17.41 0.59
N LEU A 177 8.43 16.36 1.28
CA LEU A 177 8.29 14.96 0.91
C LEU A 177 7.20 14.29 1.75
N ILE A 178 6.19 13.71 1.12
CA ILE A 178 5.14 12.89 1.73
C ILE A 178 5.39 11.43 1.35
N VAL A 179 5.43 10.54 2.33
CA VAL A 179 5.62 9.11 2.11
C VAL A 179 4.37 8.35 2.52
N ASP A 180 3.77 7.65 1.56
CA ASP A 180 2.78 6.62 1.83
C ASP A 180 3.50 5.35 2.29
N GLU A 181 3.63 5.20 3.60
CA GLU A 181 4.23 4.04 4.28
C GLU A 181 3.14 3.12 4.87
N ALA A 182 1.99 3.02 4.18
CA ALA A 182 0.86 2.23 4.68
C ALA A 182 1.21 0.76 4.96
N HIS A 183 2.19 0.19 4.27
CA HIS A 183 2.68 -1.17 4.49
C HIS A 183 3.92 -1.26 5.39
N GLY A 184 4.39 -0.15 5.97
CA GLY A 184 5.63 -0.08 6.75
C GLY A 184 5.46 0.28 8.23
N ALA A 185 4.25 0.15 8.82
CA ALA A 185 4.05 0.53 10.23
C ALA A 185 4.93 -0.27 11.23
N HIS A 186 5.50 -1.37 10.81
CA HIS A 186 6.43 -2.20 11.60
C HIS A 186 7.91 -1.82 11.40
N PHE A 187 8.23 -0.89 10.50
CA PHE A 187 9.61 -0.48 10.22
C PHE A 187 10.24 0.29 11.39
N GLY A 188 11.56 0.23 11.49
CA GLY A 188 12.34 0.94 12.51
C GLY A 188 12.30 0.33 13.92
N PHE A 189 11.63 -0.81 14.11
CA PHE A 189 11.55 -1.49 15.41
C PHE A 189 12.56 -2.64 15.57
N SER A 190 13.23 -3.06 14.51
CA SER A 190 14.26 -4.08 14.51
C SER A 190 15.24 -3.86 13.35
N PRO A 191 16.54 -4.12 13.53
CA PRO A 191 17.57 -3.90 12.50
C PRO A 191 17.43 -4.83 11.27
N GLU A 192 16.67 -5.91 11.38
CA GLU A 192 16.38 -6.83 10.28
C GLU A 192 15.34 -6.28 9.28
N PHE A 193 14.63 -5.20 9.67
CA PHE A 193 13.65 -4.51 8.85
C PHE A 193 14.15 -3.13 8.44
N PRO A 194 13.63 -2.54 7.35
CA PRO A 194 13.98 -1.19 6.94
C PRO A 194 13.71 -0.16 8.06
N GLU A 195 14.41 0.97 8.02
CA GLU A 195 14.11 2.11 8.87
C GLU A 195 12.85 2.83 8.37
N ASN A 196 12.06 3.41 9.28
CA ASN A 196 10.85 4.13 8.91
C ASN A 196 11.14 5.52 8.32
N ALA A 197 10.26 5.97 7.44
CA ALA A 197 10.43 7.23 6.72
C ALA A 197 10.42 8.47 7.62
N THR A 198 9.86 8.38 8.84
CA THR A 198 9.84 9.49 9.81
C THR A 198 11.25 9.88 10.26
N ARG A 199 12.17 8.91 10.34
CA ARG A 199 13.57 9.11 10.72
C ARG A 199 14.49 9.36 9.52
N LEU A 200 14.00 9.11 8.31
CA LEU A 200 14.77 9.26 7.08
C LEU A 200 14.57 10.62 6.38
N GLY A 201 13.84 11.54 7.01
CA GLY A 201 13.70 12.90 6.52
C GLY A 201 12.42 13.18 5.73
N ALA A 202 11.45 12.27 5.67
CA ALA A 202 10.12 12.60 5.17
C ALA A 202 9.46 13.68 6.04
N ASP A 203 8.65 14.56 5.45
CA ASP A 203 7.96 15.65 6.17
C ASP A 203 6.59 15.19 6.70
N ALA A 204 5.92 14.32 5.96
CA ALA A 204 4.73 13.61 6.42
C ALA A 204 4.81 12.13 6.03
N VAL A 205 4.43 11.25 6.95
CA VAL A 205 4.40 9.80 6.75
C VAL A 205 3.05 9.26 7.17
N ILE A 206 2.43 8.46 6.31
CA ILE A 206 1.13 7.86 6.57
C ILE A 206 1.28 6.35 6.67
N MET A 207 0.90 5.79 7.81
CA MET A 207 1.04 4.35 8.12
C MET A 207 -0.32 3.73 8.41
N SER A 208 -0.65 2.59 7.78
CA SER A 208 -1.78 1.76 8.20
C SER A 208 -1.34 0.82 9.32
N VAL A 209 -1.73 1.12 10.55
CA VAL A 209 -1.35 0.29 11.71
C VAL A 209 -1.85 -1.14 11.53
N HIS A 210 -3.09 -1.28 11.08
CA HIS A 210 -3.76 -2.58 10.92
C HIS A 210 -3.12 -3.50 9.88
N LYS A 211 -2.33 -2.99 8.92
CA LYS A 211 -1.80 -3.85 7.86
C LYS A 211 -0.69 -4.76 8.36
N THR A 212 0.21 -4.25 9.18
CA THR A 212 1.43 -4.96 9.61
C THR A 212 1.59 -5.09 11.12
N LEU A 213 0.77 -4.38 11.90
CA LEU A 213 0.73 -4.45 13.36
C LEU A 213 -0.64 -4.92 13.86
N PRO A 214 -0.74 -5.39 15.13
CA PRO A 214 -1.98 -5.98 15.67
C PRO A 214 -3.03 -4.92 16.07
N ALA A 215 -3.65 -4.28 15.08
CA ALA A 215 -4.73 -3.32 15.26
C ALA A 215 -5.95 -3.68 14.40
N PHE A 216 -7.10 -3.09 14.70
CA PHE A 216 -8.32 -3.28 13.91
C PHE A 216 -8.17 -2.66 12.52
N THR A 217 -8.79 -3.28 11.53
CA THR A 217 -8.91 -2.73 10.18
C THR A 217 -9.38 -1.28 10.22
N GLN A 218 -8.89 -0.44 9.30
CA GLN A 218 -9.17 0.99 9.20
C GLN A 218 -8.28 1.89 10.08
N THR A 219 -7.57 1.35 11.09
CA THR A 219 -6.69 2.13 11.95
C THR A 219 -5.41 2.55 11.22
N ALA A 220 -5.03 3.83 11.38
CA ALA A 220 -3.83 4.37 10.76
C ALA A 220 -3.23 5.53 11.58
N LEU A 221 -2.04 5.98 11.19
CA LEU A 221 -1.35 7.14 11.76
C LEU A 221 -0.92 8.10 10.64
N LEU A 222 -1.00 9.39 10.92
CA LEU A 222 -0.32 10.42 10.15
C LEU A 222 0.73 11.07 11.06
N HIS A 223 1.98 10.98 10.65
CA HIS A 223 3.13 11.60 11.31
C HIS A 223 3.53 12.88 10.58
N LEU A 224 3.69 13.97 11.32
CA LEU A 224 4.38 15.17 10.87
C LEU A 224 5.79 15.15 11.46
N CYS A 225 6.81 15.29 10.61
CA CYS A 225 8.20 15.17 11.01
C CYS A 225 8.94 16.53 10.92
N SER A 226 8.37 17.52 10.23
CA SER A 226 8.96 18.85 10.06
C SER A 226 7.91 19.96 10.03
N ASP A 227 8.36 21.22 9.90
CA ASP A 227 7.50 22.41 9.76
C ASP A 227 7.19 22.78 8.30
N ARG A 228 7.67 21.99 7.32
CA ARG A 228 7.38 22.26 5.88
C ARG A 228 5.92 22.08 5.53
N ILE A 229 5.20 21.25 6.26
CA ILE A 229 3.75 21.13 6.16
C ILE A 229 3.14 21.72 7.42
N ALA A 230 2.31 22.76 7.26
CA ALA A 230 1.74 23.48 8.39
C ALA A 230 0.76 22.61 9.18
N GLU A 231 1.05 22.34 10.44
CA GLU A 231 0.24 21.53 11.36
C GLU A 231 -1.23 21.98 11.38
N LYS A 232 -1.47 23.30 11.47
CA LYS A 232 -2.84 23.85 11.47
C LYS A 232 -3.62 23.46 10.21
N LYS A 233 -2.97 23.40 9.05
CA LYS A 233 -3.63 22.96 7.81
C LYS A 233 -3.92 21.47 7.81
N VAL A 234 -3.00 20.64 8.33
CA VAL A 234 -3.24 19.19 8.47
C VAL A 234 -4.44 18.95 9.37
N ALA A 235 -4.50 19.57 10.54
CA ALA A 235 -5.65 19.47 11.45
C ALA A 235 -6.95 19.92 10.79
N GLN A 236 -6.92 21.02 10.03
CA GLN A 236 -8.07 21.50 9.27
C GLN A 236 -8.58 20.45 8.27
N PHE A 237 -7.70 19.84 7.49
CA PHE A 237 -8.08 18.86 6.48
C PHE A 237 -8.46 17.50 7.10
N LEU A 238 -7.88 17.11 8.22
CA LEU A 238 -8.37 15.97 9.00
C LEU A 238 -9.81 16.20 9.45
N GLY A 239 -10.15 17.37 9.97
CA GLY A 239 -11.53 17.72 10.31
C GLY A 239 -12.51 17.75 9.12
N ILE A 240 -12.02 17.82 7.87
CA ILE A 240 -12.85 17.74 6.65
C ILE A 240 -13.01 16.31 6.17
N TYR A 241 -11.94 15.51 6.19
CA TYR A 241 -11.92 14.18 5.57
C TYR A 241 -12.18 13.04 6.54
N GLU A 242 -12.06 13.27 7.83
CA GLU A 242 -12.35 12.28 8.86
C GLU A 242 -13.75 12.47 9.41
N THR A 243 -14.32 11.38 9.96
CA THR A 243 -15.65 11.42 10.57
C THR A 243 -15.71 12.37 11.76
N SER A 244 -16.83 13.05 11.93
CA SER A 244 -17.08 13.88 13.12
C SER A 244 -17.39 13.08 14.39
N SER A 245 -17.64 11.77 14.26
CA SER A 245 -17.87 10.84 15.36
C SER A 245 -16.82 9.71 15.30
N PRO A 246 -15.56 10.00 15.68
CA PRO A 246 -14.47 9.03 15.58
C PRO A 246 -14.67 7.87 16.55
N SER A 247 -14.46 6.64 16.06
CA SER A 247 -14.62 5.42 16.87
C SER A 247 -13.55 5.30 17.94
N TYR A 248 -13.97 5.32 19.20
CA TYR A 248 -13.10 5.09 20.35
C TYR A 248 -12.57 3.65 20.38
N LEU A 249 -13.31 2.68 19.85
CA LEU A 249 -12.82 1.31 19.69
C LEU A 249 -11.58 1.24 18.78
N LEU A 250 -11.62 1.97 17.66
CA LEU A 250 -10.49 2.01 16.73
C LEU A 250 -9.29 2.73 17.36
N MET A 251 -9.51 3.84 18.08
CA MET A 251 -8.45 4.57 18.78
C MET A 251 -7.82 3.71 19.89
N ALA A 252 -8.63 3.01 20.69
CA ALA A 252 -8.14 2.06 21.69
C ALA A 252 -7.37 0.90 21.06
N GLY A 253 -7.79 0.45 19.86
CA GLY A 253 -7.08 -0.56 19.08
C GLY A 253 -5.69 -0.08 18.62
N ILE A 254 -5.56 1.18 18.17
CA ILE A 254 -4.27 1.80 17.86
C ILE A 254 -3.38 1.82 19.10
N GLU A 255 -3.89 2.39 20.19
CA GLU A 255 -3.13 2.51 21.44
C GLU A 255 -2.66 1.14 21.94
N LYS A 256 -3.54 0.13 21.94
CA LYS A 256 -3.20 -1.24 22.36
C LYS A 256 -2.09 -1.83 21.50
N SER A 257 -2.15 -1.64 20.18
CA SER A 257 -1.10 -2.10 19.26
C SER A 257 0.24 -1.44 19.57
N LEU A 258 0.27 -0.13 19.80
CA LEU A 258 1.49 0.60 20.11
C LEU A 258 2.06 0.22 21.48
N GLN A 259 1.22 -0.03 22.47
CA GLN A 259 1.63 -0.56 23.80
C GLN A 259 2.30 -1.92 23.69
N ILE A 260 1.81 -2.82 22.80
CA ILE A 260 2.45 -4.11 22.54
C ILE A 260 3.87 -3.89 21.98
N ILE A 261 4.02 -3.00 21.00
CA ILE A 261 5.32 -2.67 20.44
C ILE A 261 6.25 -2.04 21.48
N GLU A 262 5.78 -1.08 22.26
CA GLU A 262 6.58 -0.42 23.28
C GLU A 262 7.13 -1.41 24.29
N LYS A 263 6.31 -2.37 24.72
CA LYS A 263 6.63 -3.32 25.78
C LYS A 263 7.42 -4.53 25.29
N ASP A 264 6.99 -5.14 24.17
CA ASP A 264 7.38 -6.51 23.81
C ASP A 264 8.13 -6.59 22.44
N ARG A 265 8.48 -5.43 21.81
CA ARG A 265 9.06 -5.39 20.46
C ARG A 265 10.27 -6.28 20.25
N GLU A 266 11.23 -6.27 21.21
CA GLU A 266 12.47 -7.04 21.07
C GLU A 266 12.19 -8.54 20.97
N MET A 267 11.32 -9.05 21.84
CA MET A 267 10.93 -10.46 21.83
C MET A 267 10.11 -10.82 20.58
N LEU A 268 9.14 -9.98 20.22
CA LEU A 268 8.25 -10.23 19.08
C LEU A 268 9.01 -10.18 17.75
N PHE A 269 9.86 -9.17 17.54
CA PHE A 269 10.64 -9.05 16.31
C PHE A 269 11.74 -10.10 16.22
N ALA A 270 12.39 -10.49 17.32
CA ALA A 270 13.35 -11.59 17.33
C ALA A 270 12.68 -12.92 16.91
N ALA A 271 11.51 -13.21 17.44
CA ALA A 271 10.74 -14.40 17.06
C ALA A 271 10.29 -14.33 15.59
N TYR A 272 9.85 -13.17 15.13
CA TYR A 272 9.41 -12.94 13.75
C TYR A 272 10.58 -13.09 12.75
N SER A 273 11.72 -12.46 13.01
CA SER A 273 12.93 -12.59 12.17
C SER A 273 13.44 -14.03 12.10
N ARG A 274 13.41 -14.76 13.21
CA ARG A 274 13.75 -16.19 13.24
C ARG A 274 12.82 -16.99 12.33
N ARG A 275 11.51 -16.82 12.42
CA ARG A 275 10.52 -17.51 11.58
C ARG A 275 10.74 -17.23 10.09
N LEU A 276 10.97 -15.97 9.74
CA LEU A 276 11.27 -15.57 8.36
C LEU A 276 12.55 -16.22 7.84
N ALA A 277 13.60 -16.27 8.64
CA ALA A 277 14.87 -16.91 8.27
C ALA A 277 14.72 -18.42 8.09
N GLU A 278 14.09 -19.12 9.05
CA GLU A 278 13.82 -20.56 8.99
C GLU A 278 12.95 -20.92 7.77
N PHE A 279 11.89 -20.14 7.50
CA PHE A 279 11.03 -20.33 6.32
C PHE A 279 11.82 -20.20 5.02
N ARG A 280 12.63 -19.14 4.88
CA ARG A 280 13.46 -18.94 3.69
C ARG A 280 14.51 -20.04 3.52
N ASP A 281 15.13 -20.49 4.61
CA ASP A 281 16.10 -21.60 4.54
C ASP A 281 15.43 -22.90 4.08
N LYS A 282 14.23 -23.19 4.57
CA LYS A 282 13.46 -24.37 4.18
C LYS A 282 13.03 -24.32 2.71
N THR A 283 12.60 -23.16 2.23
CA THR A 283 12.08 -22.99 0.85
C THR A 283 13.14 -22.68 -0.21
N LYS A 284 14.40 -22.50 0.15
CA LYS A 284 15.49 -22.14 -0.80
C LYS A 284 15.78 -23.19 -1.89
N ASN A 285 15.40 -24.45 -1.66
CA ASN A 285 15.68 -25.57 -2.56
C ASN A 285 14.47 -25.98 -3.43
N LEU A 286 13.40 -25.20 -3.44
CA LEU A 286 12.28 -25.39 -4.36
C LEU A 286 12.77 -25.34 -5.80
N LYS A 287 12.26 -26.23 -6.65
CA LYS A 287 12.78 -26.44 -8.03
C LYS A 287 12.02 -25.63 -9.07
N THR A 288 10.73 -25.45 -8.84
CA THR A 288 9.79 -24.78 -9.76
C THR A 288 9.28 -23.49 -9.15
N LEU A 289 8.72 -23.56 -7.93
CA LEU A 289 8.35 -22.38 -7.17
C LEU A 289 9.59 -21.68 -6.63
N GLN A 290 9.50 -20.36 -6.44
CA GLN A 290 10.60 -19.58 -5.84
C GLN A 290 10.04 -18.58 -4.84
N VAL A 291 10.55 -18.59 -3.61
CA VAL A 291 10.31 -17.52 -2.65
C VAL A 291 11.40 -16.47 -2.80
N LEU A 292 11.03 -15.26 -3.22
CA LEU A 292 12.00 -14.18 -3.42
C LEU A 292 12.68 -13.79 -2.12
N GLN A 293 13.99 -13.57 -2.21
CA GLN A 293 14.83 -13.10 -1.13
C GLN A 293 15.13 -11.61 -1.30
N PRO A 294 15.38 -10.84 -0.23
CA PRO A 294 15.86 -9.46 -0.37
C PRO A 294 17.12 -9.32 -1.24
N SER A 295 17.98 -10.38 -1.26
CA SER A 295 19.20 -10.42 -2.06
C SER A 295 18.97 -10.67 -3.56
N ASP A 296 17.77 -11.05 -3.97
CA ASP A 296 17.45 -11.31 -5.38
C ASP A 296 17.30 -10.00 -6.17
N PHE A 297 17.08 -8.86 -5.47
CA PHE A 297 16.94 -7.56 -6.10
C PHE A 297 18.30 -6.85 -6.23
N SER A 298 18.56 -6.32 -7.42
CA SER A 298 19.65 -5.37 -7.59
C SER A 298 19.39 -4.05 -6.87
N LYS A 299 20.44 -3.28 -6.59
CA LYS A 299 20.28 -1.94 -5.97
C LYS A 299 19.57 -0.92 -6.86
N GLN A 300 19.46 -1.18 -8.15
CA GLN A 300 18.64 -0.39 -9.07
C GLN A 300 17.15 -0.71 -8.91
N GLU A 301 16.81 -1.97 -8.73
CA GLU A 301 15.43 -2.44 -8.59
C GLU A 301 14.84 -2.10 -7.21
N ALA A 302 15.63 -2.26 -6.14
CA ALA A 302 15.22 -2.00 -4.78
C ALA A 302 16.40 -1.46 -3.94
N PHE A 303 16.21 -0.34 -3.25
CA PHE A 303 17.18 0.14 -2.25
C PHE A 303 17.22 -0.82 -1.07
N SER A 304 16.04 -1.22 -0.59
CA SER A 304 15.83 -2.25 0.43
C SER A 304 14.53 -2.99 0.13
N PHE A 305 14.24 -4.01 0.94
CA PHE A 305 13.05 -4.84 0.78
C PHE A 305 12.49 -5.24 2.15
N ASP A 306 11.16 -5.23 2.29
CA ASP A 306 10.46 -5.70 3.48
C ASP A 306 10.53 -7.24 3.58
N PRO A 307 11.33 -7.81 4.51
CA PRO A 307 11.43 -9.26 4.65
C PRO A 307 10.11 -9.93 5.07
N GLY A 308 9.16 -9.18 5.59
CA GLY A 308 7.82 -9.67 5.96
C GLY A 308 6.90 -9.93 4.78
N LYS A 309 7.26 -9.47 3.59
CA LYS A 309 6.56 -9.77 2.33
C LYS A 309 7.14 -11.04 1.71
N LEU A 310 6.38 -12.11 1.71
CA LEU A 310 6.78 -13.36 1.07
C LEU A 310 6.18 -13.39 -0.34
N LEU A 311 7.00 -13.07 -1.32
CA LEU A 311 6.66 -13.17 -2.74
C LEU A 311 6.98 -14.57 -3.23
N ILE A 312 5.97 -15.31 -3.66
CA ILE A 312 6.08 -16.70 -4.11
C ILE A 312 5.82 -16.74 -5.61
N LEU A 313 6.88 -16.86 -6.39
CA LEU A 313 6.79 -17.00 -7.85
C LEU A 313 6.38 -18.42 -8.22
N THR A 314 5.52 -18.55 -9.24
CA THR A 314 5.06 -19.85 -9.74
C THR A 314 6.02 -20.55 -10.67
N GLY A 315 7.13 -19.90 -11.07
CA GLY A 315 8.08 -20.43 -12.03
C GLY A 315 7.46 -20.75 -13.39
N ASN A 316 6.42 -20.02 -13.79
CA ASN A 316 5.60 -20.24 -15.00
C ASN A 316 4.88 -21.60 -15.03
N SER A 317 4.79 -22.32 -13.93
CA SER A 317 4.08 -23.61 -13.87
C SER A 317 2.57 -23.44 -13.92
N MET A 318 2.07 -22.33 -13.35
CA MET A 318 0.66 -21.96 -13.27
C MET A 318 0.54 -20.43 -13.09
N SER A 319 -0.69 -19.90 -13.10
CA SER A 319 -0.94 -18.52 -12.71
C SER A 319 -0.86 -18.33 -11.18
N GLY A 320 -0.63 -17.09 -10.73
CA GLY A 320 -0.70 -16.76 -9.29
C GLY A 320 -2.07 -17.10 -8.70
N GLN A 321 -3.16 -16.82 -9.43
CA GLN A 321 -4.53 -17.15 -9.01
C GLN A 321 -4.70 -18.67 -8.78
N ALA A 322 -4.16 -19.51 -9.68
CA ALA A 322 -4.24 -20.95 -9.51
C ALA A 322 -3.46 -21.42 -8.26
N LEU A 323 -2.27 -20.87 -8.02
CA LEU A 323 -1.51 -21.16 -6.79
C LEU A 323 -2.27 -20.71 -5.54
N GLN A 324 -2.86 -19.51 -5.54
CA GLN A 324 -3.66 -18.99 -4.43
C GLN A 324 -4.86 -19.90 -4.13
N GLU A 325 -5.54 -20.38 -5.17
CA GLU A 325 -6.70 -21.27 -5.02
C GLU A 325 -6.30 -22.63 -4.44
N ILE A 326 -5.19 -23.23 -4.87
CA ILE A 326 -4.63 -24.46 -4.32
C ILE A 326 -4.28 -24.25 -2.84
N LEU A 327 -3.53 -23.21 -2.49
CA LEU A 327 -3.15 -22.90 -1.12
C LEU A 327 -4.38 -22.76 -0.21
N LEU A 328 -5.43 -22.10 -0.69
CA LEU A 328 -6.66 -21.92 0.10
C LEU A 328 -7.44 -23.23 0.23
N ARG A 329 -7.72 -23.93 -0.87
CA ARG A 329 -8.66 -25.06 -0.87
C ARG A 329 -8.06 -26.33 -0.31
N GLU A 330 -6.77 -26.61 -0.60
CA GLU A 330 -6.14 -27.87 -0.22
C GLU A 330 -5.35 -27.77 1.09
N TYR A 331 -4.82 -26.56 1.40
CA TYR A 331 -3.98 -26.36 2.58
C TYR A 331 -4.57 -25.42 3.63
N GLY A 332 -5.72 -24.79 3.35
CA GLY A 332 -6.36 -23.85 4.27
C GLY A 332 -5.50 -22.59 4.53
N LEU A 333 -4.76 -22.11 3.52
CA LEU A 333 -3.86 -20.96 3.62
C LEU A 333 -4.39 -19.81 2.78
N GLN A 334 -4.94 -18.77 3.41
CA GLN A 334 -5.46 -17.59 2.72
C GLN A 334 -4.35 -16.57 2.50
N MET A 335 -3.92 -16.40 1.24
CA MET A 335 -2.92 -15.41 0.86
C MET A 335 -3.52 -14.00 0.78
N GLU A 336 -2.66 -12.98 0.78
CA GLU A 336 -3.06 -11.59 0.63
C GLU A 336 -3.57 -11.29 -0.78
N MET A 337 -2.79 -11.66 -1.78
CA MET A 337 -3.17 -11.48 -3.19
C MET A 337 -2.42 -12.44 -4.11
N ALA A 338 -2.94 -12.57 -5.33
CA ALA A 338 -2.25 -13.17 -6.45
C ALA A 338 -2.24 -12.22 -7.64
N SER A 339 -1.17 -12.19 -8.40
CA SER A 339 -1.05 -11.41 -9.63
C SER A 339 -0.15 -12.13 -10.62
N GLY A 340 -0.55 -12.15 -11.91
CA GLY A 340 0.27 -12.75 -12.95
C GLY A 340 0.79 -14.14 -12.60
N ASN A 341 2.08 -14.22 -12.28
CA ASN A 341 2.82 -15.45 -11.97
C ASN A 341 3.32 -15.51 -10.52
N TYR A 342 2.76 -14.73 -9.59
CA TYR A 342 3.16 -14.76 -8.19
C TYR A 342 1.99 -14.61 -7.22
N VAL A 343 2.25 -14.97 -5.98
CA VAL A 343 1.35 -14.81 -4.83
C VAL A 343 2.10 -14.07 -3.72
N VAL A 344 1.39 -13.22 -3.00
CA VAL A 344 1.92 -12.51 -1.83
C VAL A 344 1.30 -13.06 -0.56
N ALA A 345 2.15 -13.53 0.36
CA ALA A 345 1.79 -13.72 1.74
C ALA A 345 2.27 -12.52 2.56
N MET A 346 1.35 -11.82 3.22
CA MET A 346 1.68 -10.81 4.21
C MET A 346 1.84 -11.45 5.57
N THR A 347 3.00 -11.25 6.18
CA THR A 347 3.29 -11.72 7.52
C THR A 347 3.41 -10.59 8.53
N SER A 348 3.37 -10.89 9.82
CA SER A 348 3.47 -9.92 10.91
C SER A 348 4.13 -10.55 12.14
N ILE A 349 4.39 -9.73 13.15
CA ILE A 349 4.87 -10.19 14.46
C ILE A 349 3.91 -11.15 15.18
N MET A 350 2.64 -11.24 14.74
CA MET A 350 1.61 -12.09 15.34
C MET A 350 1.48 -13.46 14.67
N ASP A 351 2.21 -13.71 13.58
CA ASP A 351 2.23 -15.04 12.97
C ASP A 351 2.89 -16.08 13.86
N THR A 352 2.53 -17.34 13.68
CA THR A 352 2.95 -18.46 14.52
C THR A 352 3.96 -19.37 13.81
N ASP A 353 4.72 -20.16 14.58
CA ASP A 353 5.61 -21.19 14.04
C ASP A 353 4.82 -22.22 13.21
N GLU A 354 3.60 -22.54 13.64
CA GLU A 354 2.68 -23.44 12.92
C GLU A 354 2.29 -22.86 11.55
N GLY A 355 1.91 -21.57 11.48
CA GLY A 355 1.54 -20.94 10.22
C GLY A 355 2.67 -20.99 9.19
N PHE A 356 3.90 -20.63 9.59
CA PHE A 356 5.07 -20.72 8.73
C PHE A 356 5.40 -22.16 8.31
N ALA A 357 5.26 -23.13 9.21
CA ALA A 357 5.45 -24.55 8.90
C ALA A 357 4.42 -25.03 7.87
N ARG A 358 3.13 -24.74 8.07
CA ARG A 358 2.05 -25.08 7.11
C ARG A 358 2.34 -24.51 5.72
N LEU A 359 2.77 -23.25 5.63
CA LEU A 359 3.07 -22.65 4.34
C LEU A 359 4.29 -23.32 3.66
N SER A 360 5.37 -23.55 4.39
CA SER A 360 6.55 -24.20 3.81
C SER A 360 6.25 -25.64 3.35
N ASP A 361 5.51 -26.44 4.14
CA ASP A 361 5.13 -27.80 3.79
C ASP A 361 4.23 -27.83 2.54
N ALA A 362 3.27 -26.90 2.46
CA ALA A 362 2.40 -26.75 1.29
C ALA A 362 3.23 -26.43 0.03
N LEU A 363 4.17 -25.49 0.11
CA LEU A 363 5.00 -25.12 -1.04
C LEU A 363 5.90 -26.27 -1.49
N GLU A 364 6.50 -27.04 -0.57
CA GLU A 364 7.30 -28.22 -0.90
C GLU A 364 6.44 -29.30 -1.58
N CYS A 365 5.23 -29.55 -1.08
CA CYS A 365 4.30 -30.49 -1.67
C CYS A 365 3.89 -30.10 -3.09
N ILE A 366 3.49 -28.84 -3.29
CA ILE A 366 3.09 -28.29 -4.59
C ILE A 366 4.26 -28.35 -5.56
N ASP A 367 5.45 -27.90 -5.15
CA ASP A 367 6.67 -27.89 -5.97
C ASP A 367 7.02 -29.29 -6.51
N GLY A 368 6.79 -30.32 -5.72
CA GLY A 368 7.00 -31.73 -6.11
C GLY A 368 6.05 -32.21 -7.22
N THR A 369 4.90 -31.58 -7.40
CA THR A 369 3.87 -32.00 -8.37
C THR A 369 3.87 -31.19 -9.65
N VAL A 370 4.33 -29.93 -9.61
CA VAL A 370 4.31 -29.00 -10.74
C VAL A 370 5.56 -29.10 -11.60
N ARG A 371 5.45 -28.67 -12.85
CA ARG A 371 6.57 -28.62 -13.82
C ARG A 371 6.68 -27.23 -14.40
N LYS A 372 7.92 -26.75 -14.52
CA LYS A 372 8.20 -25.50 -15.23
C LYS A 372 7.72 -25.62 -16.68
N LYS A 373 6.96 -24.64 -17.17
CA LYS A 373 6.55 -24.53 -18.57
C LYS A 373 7.49 -23.56 -19.29
N GLU A 374 7.57 -23.67 -20.61
CA GLU A 374 8.20 -22.65 -21.43
C GLU A 374 7.53 -21.30 -21.20
N GLU A 375 8.31 -20.21 -21.21
CA GLU A 375 7.87 -18.87 -20.86
C GLU A 375 6.60 -18.47 -21.63
N THR A 376 5.48 -18.42 -20.97
CA THR A 376 4.32 -17.67 -21.44
C THR A 376 4.56 -16.22 -21.00
N GLY A 377 4.70 -15.32 -21.97
CA GLY A 377 5.14 -13.94 -21.75
C GLY A 377 4.48 -13.26 -20.54
N VAL A 378 5.28 -13.05 -19.52
CA VAL A 378 4.91 -12.19 -18.39
C VAL A 378 4.93 -10.76 -18.91
N ILE A 379 3.79 -10.05 -18.85
CA ILE A 379 3.78 -8.63 -19.20
C ILE A 379 4.58 -7.89 -18.12
N SER A 380 5.55 -7.10 -18.53
CA SER A 380 6.30 -6.28 -17.58
C SER A 380 5.41 -5.17 -16.99
N PRO A 381 5.65 -4.74 -15.74
CA PRO A 381 4.96 -3.57 -15.18
C PRO A 381 5.08 -2.34 -16.07
N ARG A 382 6.21 -2.16 -16.74
CA ARG A 382 6.45 -1.04 -17.66
C ARG A 382 5.58 -1.07 -18.91
N GLU A 383 5.21 -2.27 -19.39
CA GLU A 383 4.26 -2.42 -20.49
C GLU A 383 2.83 -2.08 -20.04
N ILE A 384 2.49 -2.42 -18.78
CA ILE A 384 1.18 -2.15 -18.19
C ILE A 384 1.03 -0.68 -17.81
N TYR A 385 1.99 -0.12 -17.08
CA TYR A 385 1.94 1.23 -16.49
C TYR A 385 2.77 2.23 -17.30
N ARG A 386 2.55 2.27 -18.61
CA ARG A 386 3.28 3.13 -19.54
C ARG A 386 2.96 4.61 -19.31
N GLU A 387 3.92 5.46 -19.70
CA GLU A 387 3.68 6.90 -19.78
C GLU A 387 2.61 7.21 -20.83
N GLN A 388 1.57 7.92 -20.39
CA GLN A 388 0.45 8.36 -21.23
C GLN A 388 0.49 9.87 -21.38
N LYS A 389 0.01 10.36 -22.52
CA LYS A 389 -0.14 11.81 -22.74
C LYS A 389 -1.33 12.33 -21.94
N THR A 390 -1.09 13.17 -20.95
CA THR A 390 -2.15 13.91 -20.26
C THR A 390 -2.70 15.00 -21.18
N VAL A 391 -4.00 14.99 -21.43
CA VAL A 391 -4.73 15.95 -22.28
C VAL A 391 -5.44 16.99 -21.41
N MET A 392 -6.00 16.57 -20.28
CA MET A 392 -6.68 17.42 -19.30
C MET A 392 -6.44 16.90 -17.89
N THR A 393 -6.78 17.69 -16.89
CA THR A 393 -6.65 17.26 -15.49
C THR A 393 -7.73 16.23 -15.11
N ILE A 394 -7.47 15.49 -14.02
CA ILE A 394 -8.36 14.44 -13.54
C ILE A 394 -9.76 14.98 -13.25
N ASP A 395 -9.85 16.13 -12.60
CA ASP A 395 -11.12 16.80 -12.29
C ASP A 395 -11.87 17.21 -13.54
N GLN A 396 -11.19 17.80 -14.52
CA GLN A 396 -11.79 18.16 -15.80
C GLN A 396 -12.37 16.94 -16.54
N ALA A 397 -11.66 15.82 -16.53
CA ALA A 397 -12.10 14.61 -17.22
C ALA A 397 -13.28 13.91 -16.51
N LEU A 398 -13.23 13.82 -15.18
CA LEU A 398 -14.30 13.20 -14.38
C LEU A 398 -15.59 14.02 -14.39
N ASP A 399 -15.50 15.36 -14.43
CA ASP A 399 -16.65 16.26 -14.42
C ASP A 399 -17.19 16.56 -15.86
N ALA A 400 -16.46 16.12 -16.91
CA ALA A 400 -16.88 16.28 -18.29
C ALA A 400 -18.02 15.33 -18.66
N GLU A 401 -18.76 15.68 -19.73
CA GLU A 401 -19.72 14.77 -20.32
C GLU A 401 -18.99 13.56 -20.95
N GLN A 402 -19.43 12.36 -20.64
CA GLN A 402 -18.79 11.14 -21.06
C GLN A 402 -19.70 10.33 -21.99
N LYS A 403 -19.09 9.43 -22.76
CA LYS A 403 -19.75 8.39 -23.54
C LYS A 403 -19.01 7.06 -23.39
N THR A 404 -19.75 5.98 -23.43
CA THR A 404 -19.18 4.63 -23.46
C THR A 404 -18.87 4.22 -24.90
N VAL A 405 -17.65 3.71 -25.13
CA VAL A 405 -17.19 3.20 -26.42
C VAL A 405 -16.59 1.81 -26.23
N ARG A 406 -16.48 1.04 -27.31
CA ARG A 406 -15.76 -0.25 -27.27
C ARG A 406 -14.26 0.00 -27.06
N LEU A 407 -13.59 -0.85 -26.27
CA LEU A 407 -12.13 -0.77 -26.08
C LEU A 407 -11.36 -0.76 -27.41
N GLU A 408 -11.87 -1.46 -28.43
CA GLU A 408 -11.28 -1.53 -29.77
C GLU A 408 -11.34 -0.18 -30.51
N GLU A 409 -12.30 0.66 -30.17
CA GLU A 409 -12.56 1.96 -30.79
C GLU A 409 -12.07 3.13 -29.94
N ALA A 410 -11.51 2.85 -28.76
CA ALA A 410 -11.13 3.86 -27.78
C ALA A 410 -9.83 4.61 -28.15
N ALA A 411 -9.02 4.09 -29.08
CA ALA A 411 -7.76 4.71 -29.48
C ALA A 411 -7.97 6.15 -30.03
N GLY A 412 -7.22 7.09 -29.48
CA GLY A 412 -7.33 8.53 -29.80
C GLY A 412 -8.33 9.30 -28.93
N ALA A 413 -9.16 8.61 -28.13
CA ALA A 413 -10.04 9.26 -27.16
C ALA A 413 -9.29 9.62 -25.87
N VAL A 414 -9.93 10.42 -25.01
CA VAL A 414 -9.44 10.75 -23.68
C VAL A 414 -10.22 9.96 -22.63
N SER A 415 -9.54 9.31 -21.69
CA SER A 415 -10.20 8.54 -20.65
C SER A 415 -11.09 9.41 -19.76
N GLY A 416 -12.33 8.98 -19.56
CA GLY A 416 -13.26 9.58 -18.61
C GLY A 416 -13.18 8.98 -17.22
N ASP A 417 -12.63 7.76 -17.08
CA ASP A 417 -12.57 7.02 -15.84
C ASP A 417 -11.16 6.46 -15.57
N TYR A 418 -10.95 6.02 -14.32
CA TYR A 418 -9.79 5.21 -13.97
C TYR A 418 -9.97 3.78 -14.45
N VAL A 419 -8.91 3.18 -14.96
CA VAL A 419 -8.83 1.73 -15.17
C VAL A 419 -7.70 1.17 -14.32
N TYR A 420 -8.01 0.27 -13.41
CA TYR A 420 -7.06 -0.33 -12.47
C TYR A 420 -6.84 -1.80 -12.76
N LEU A 421 -5.65 -2.30 -12.46
CA LEU A 421 -5.47 -3.72 -12.14
C LEU A 421 -5.61 -3.89 -10.62
N TYR A 422 -6.44 -4.82 -10.22
CA TYR A 422 -6.66 -5.13 -8.81
C TYR A 422 -6.38 -6.61 -8.50
N PRO A 423 -5.64 -6.93 -7.44
CA PRO A 423 -4.76 -6.08 -6.67
C PRO A 423 -3.54 -5.60 -7.49
N PRO A 424 -2.85 -4.53 -7.09
CA PRO A 424 -2.98 -3.71 -5.88
C PRO A 424 -3.84 -2.44 -6.05
N GLY A 425 -4.55 -2.26 -7.15
CA GLY A 425 -5.36 -1.07 -7.41
C GLY A 425 -4.55 0.12 -7.93
N ILE A 426 -3.48 -0.14 -8.68
CA ILE A 426 -2.69 0.87 -9.39
C ILE A 426 -3.36 1.16 -10.74
N PRO A 427 -3.60 2.45 -11.10
CA PRO A 427 -4.26 2.75 -12.35
C PRO A 427 -3.35 2.48 -13.55
N VAL A 428 -3.84 1.69 -14.51
CA VAL A 428 -3.27 1.54 -15.85
C VAL A 428 -3.55 2.81 -16.66
N LEU A 429 -4.75 3.36 -16.48
CA LEU A 429 -5.22 4.57 -17.16
C LEU A 429 -5.88 5.49 -16.13
N VAL A 430 -5.60 6.78 -16.25
CA VAL A 430 -6.11 7.83 -15.37
C VAL A 430 -7.04 8.75 -16.18
N PRO A 431 -8.12 9.28 -15.59
CA PRO A 431 -8.98 10.27 -16.27
C PRO A 431 -8.17 11.43 -16.80
N GLY A 432 -8.43 11.82 -18.05
CA GLY A 432 -7.70 12.89 -18.74
C GLY A 432 -6.47 12.45 -19.53
N GLU A 433 -6.07 11.18 -19.42
CA GLU A 433 -5.02 10.60 -20.27
C GLU A 433 -5.58 10.18 -21.64
N ALA A 434 -4.79 10.38 -22.70
CA ALA A 434 -5.12 9.90 -24.04
C ALA A 434 -4.96 8.38 -24.09
N ILE A 435 -5.92 7.70 -24.67
CA ILE A 435 -5.89 6.25 -24.87
C ILE A 435 -5.18 5.99 -26.21
N ASP A 436 -3.96 5.46 -26.19
CA ASP A 436 -3.32 5.00 -27.41
C ASP A 436 -3.71 3.54 -27.74
N VAL A 437 -3.39 3.10 -28.95
CA VAL A 437 -3.72 1.73 -29.44
C VAL A 437 -3.12 0.68 -28.50
N GLN A 438 -1.90 0.89 -28.04
CA GLN A 438 -1.20 -0.08 -27.20
C GLN A 438 -1.80 -0.16 -25.79
N THR A 439 -2.25 0.95 -25.20
CA THR A 439 -2.94 0.95 -23.91
C THR A 439 -4.26 0.17 -24.00
N ALA A 440 -5.05 0.41 -25.04
CA ALA A 440 -6.28 -0.36 -25.26
C ALA A 440 -5.99 -1.86 -25.42
N GLU A 441 -4.94 -2.22 -26.15
CA GLU A 441 -4.52 -3.61 -26.32
C GLU A 441 -3.96 -4.22 -25.01
N THR A 442 -3.21 -3.47 -24.24
CA THR A 442 -2.69 -3.91 -22.93
C THR A 442 -3.84 -4.23 -21.96
N ILE A 443 -4.85 -3.36 -21.88
CA ILE A 443 -6.06 -3.61 -21.05
C ILE A 443 -6.76 -4.90 -21.52
N ARG A 444 -6.99 -5.05 -22.80
CA ARG A 444 -7.60 -6.27 -23.37
C ARG A 444 -6.75 -7.52 -23.12
N HIS A 445 -5.43 -7.39 -23.15
CA HIS A 445 -4.53 -8.50 -22.87
C HIS A 445 -4.58 -8.90 -21.40
N CYS A 446 -4.58 -7.94 -20.46
CA CYS A 446 -4.79 -8.20 -19.03
C CYS A 446 -6.11 -8.95 -18.77
N ILE A 447 -7.20 -8.53 -19.43
CA ILE A 447 -8.51 -9.23 -19.35
C ILE A 447 -8.39 -10.68 -19.84
N ARG A 448 -7.73 -10.91 -21.00
CA ARG A 448 -7.51 -12.28 -21.54
C ARG A 448 -6.67 -13.17 -20.64
N LEU A 449 -5.74 -12.60 -19.89
CA LEU A 449 -4.93 -13.31 -18.89
C LEU A 449 -5.69 -13.60 -17.59
N GLY A 450 -6.96 -13.17 -17.49
CA GLY A 450 -7.76 -13.33 -16.27
C GLY A 450 -7.37 -12.42 -15.13
N LEU A 451 -6.62 -11.34 -15.40
CA LEU A 451 -6.35 -10.32 -14.39
C LEU A 451 -7.62 -9.52 -14.12
N GLU A 452 -7.86 -9.18 -12.88
CA GLU A 452 -9.02 -8.38 -12.49
C GLU A 452 -8.80 -6.92 -12.90
N VAL A 453 -9.60 -6.46 -13.88
CA VAL A 453 -9.57 -5.08 -14.38
C VAL A 453 -10.82 -4.38 -13.90
N GLU A 454 -10.63 -3.37 -13.03
CA GLU A 454 -11.69 -2.53 -12.48
C GLU A 454 -11.78 -1.19 -13.22
N GLY A 455 -12.94 -0.52 -13.10
CA GLY A 455 -13.19 0.81 -13.66
C GLY A 455 -13.72 0.80 -15.10
N LEU A 456 -13.96 -0.37 -15.67
CA LEU A 456 -14.66 -0.51 -16.95
C LEU A 456 -16.16 -0.70 -16.71
N PRO A 457 -17.06 -0.10 -17.54
CA PRO A 457 -18.51 -0.38 -17.50
C PRO A 457 -18.82 -1.87 -17.70
N ASP A 458 -18.07 -2.50 -18.58
CA ASP A 458 -17.98 -3.95 -18.79
C ASP A 458 -16.59 -4.28 -19.39
N LEU A 459 -16.25 -5.58 -19.48
CA LEU A 459 -14.92 -6.02 -19.95
C LEU A 459 -14.63 -5.71 -21.42
N THR A 460 -15.57 -5.12 -22.17
CA THR A 460 -15.44 -4.78 -23.60
C THR A 460 -15.50 -3.28 -23.88
N CYS A 461 -15.91 -2.47 -22.90
CA CYS A 461 -16.20 -1.04 -23.08
C CYS A 461 -15.43 -0.18 -22.06
N ILE A 462 -15.24 1.08 -22.43
CA ILE A 462 -14.60 2.11 -21.58
C ILE A 462 -15.36 3.44 -21.72
N ASN A 463 -15.39 4.23 -20.65
CA ASN A 463 -15.92 5.59 -20.69
C ASN A 463 -14.84 6.57 -21.14
N VAL A 464 -15.20 7.42 -22.11
CA VAL A 464 -14.33 8.45 -22.64
C VAL A 464 -15.02 9.81 -22.61
N VAL A 465 -14.23 10.87 -22.50
CA VAL A 465 -14.73 12.25 -22.60
C VAL A 465 -15.30 12.48 -24.02
N LYS A 466 -16.45 13.17 -24.11
CA LYS A 466 -17.10 13.50 -25.40
C LYS A 466 -16.33 14.53 -26.19
#